data_4942015604b32f75c51c46815aa2efd5
#
_entry.id   4942015604b32f75c51c46815aa2efd5
#
_cell.length_a   1.000
_cell.length_b   1.000
_cell.length_c   1.000
_cell.angle_alpha   90.00
_cell.angle_beta   90.00
_cell.angle_gamma   90.00
#
_symmetry.space_group_name_H-M   'P 1'
#
loop_
_entity.id
_entity.type
_entity.pdbx_description
1 polymer ?
#
loop_
_entity_poly.entity_id
_entity_poly.type
_entity_poly.pdbx_seq_one_letter_code
_entity_poly.pdbx_strand_id
1 'polypeptide(L)'
;VLARHGSRKIIIGKDTRISGYMLESALEAGLAAAGLSASFTGPMPTPAVAYLTRTFRAEAGIVISASHNPFYDNGIKFFSIDGTKLPDDVEEAIEAEMEKELTCVDSAELGKASRIVDAAGRYIEFCKGTFPNELSLGTLKVVVDCAHGATYHIAPNVFRELGAQVIAMGCEPDGLNINEEVGATDVRALQARVLAEKADLGIAYDGDGDRVIMVDHEGNKVDGDQILYIIAREGLRQG
;
A
#
# COMPACT_ATOMS: atom_id res chain seq x y z
N VAL A 1 -6.55 -20.83 11.73
CA VAL A 1 -5.14 -20.88 11.30
C VAL A 1 -4.35 -19.74 11.94
N LEU A 2 -4.82 -18.49 11.90
CA LEU A 2 -4.07 -17.30 12.34
C LEU A 2 -4.05 -17.04 13.87
N ALA A 3 -4.89 -17.66 14.67
CA ALA A 3 -5.09 -17.34 16.10
C ALA A 3 -4.18 -18.12 17.07
N ARG A 4 -2.93 -18.42 16.72
CA ARG A 4 -2.07 -19.31 17.53
C ARG A 4 -1.27 -18.64 18.66
N HIS A 5 -1.15 -17.31 18.72
CA HIS A 5 -0.18 -16.63 19.59
C HIS A 5 -0.76 -15.63 20.60
N GLY A 6 -2.07 -15.70 20.90
CA GLY A 6 -2.68 -14.89 21.97
C GLY A 6 -3.07 -13.46 21.60
N SER A 7 -2.57 -12.89 20.51
CA SER A 7 -3.14 -11.68 19.92
C SER A 7 -4.29 -12.08 19.01
N ARG A 8 -5.45 -11.44 19.20
CA ARG A 8 -6.64 -11.68 18.34
C ARG A 8 -6.87 -10.53 17.34
N LYS A 9 -5.83 -9.76 17.05
CA LYS A 9 -5.94 -8.55 16.23
C LYS A 9 -5.40 -8.78 14.84
N ILE A 10 -6.21 -8.46 13.81
CA ILE A 10 -5.84 -8.49 12.40
C ILE A 10 -5.89 -7.05 11.86
N ILE A 11 -4.85 -6.62 11.17
CA ILE A 11 -4.84 -5.34 10.44
C ILE A 11 -5.38 -5.60 9.03
N ILE A 12 -6.30 -4.75 8.58
CA ILE A 12 -6.87 -4.86 7.22
C ILE A 12 -6.74 -3.51 6.51
N GLY A 13 -6.08 -3.54 5.36
CA GLY A 13 -6.04 -2.43 4.42
C GLY A 13 -6.57 -2.84 3.05
N LYS A 14 -6.79 -1.86 2.20
CA LYS A 14 -7.28 -2.07 0.84
C LYS A 14 -6.75 -0.98 -0.09
N ASP A 15 -6.84 -1.21 -1.38
CA ASP A 15 -6.72 -0.16 -2.37
C ASP A 15 -8.06 0.60 -2.55
N THR A 16 -8.19 1.31 -3.64
CA THR A 16 -9.34 2.20 -3.87
C THR A 16 -10.48 1.56 -4.66
N ARG A 17 -10.39 0.28 -5.03
CA ARG A 17 -11.40 -0.45 -5.82
C ARG A 17 -12.74 -0.50 -5.10
N ILE A 18 -13.84 -0.32 -5.85
CA ILE A 18 -15.19 -0.37 -5.29
C ILE A 18 -15.49 -1.72 -4.64
N SER A 19 -15.03 -2.83 -5.23
CA SER A 19 -15.20 -4.18 -4.67
C SER A 19 -14.48 -4.38 -3.33
N GLY A 20 -13.47 -3.56 -3.02
CA GLY A 20 -12.76 -3.59 -1.74
C GLY A 20 -13.67 -3.35 -0.54
N TYR A 21 -14.73 -2.53 -0.68
CA TYR A 21 -15.67 -2.29 0.41
C TYR A 21 -16.50 -3.52 0.75
N MET A 22 -16.97 -4.25 -0.26
CA MET A 22 -17.72 -5.50 -0.08
C MET A 22 -16.83 -6.57 0.57
N LEU A 23 -15.62 -6.75 0.06
CA LEU A 23 -14.67 -7.75 0.57
C LEU A 23 -14.23 -7.43 2.00
N GLU A 24 -14.01 -6.15 2.33
CA GLU A 24 -13.71 -5.69 3.68
C GLU A 24 -14.81 -6.06 4.66
N SER A 25 -16.09 -5.84 4.29
CA SER A 25 -17.23 -6.19 5.13
C SER A 25 -17.39 -7.71 5.32
N ALA A 26 -17.11 -8.50 4.28
CA ALA A 26 -17.14 -9.96 4.38
C ALA A 26 -16.02 -10.49 5.30
N LEU A 27 -14.81 -9.96 5.20
CA LEU A 27 -13.70 -10.28 6.09
C LEU A 27 -14.00 -9.87 7.53
N GLU A 28 -14.61 -8.70 7.76
CA GLU A 28 -15.04 -8.25 9.09
C GLU A 28 -15.97 -9.28 9.74
N ALA A 29 -17.01 -9.67 9.01
CA ALA A 29 -18.00 -10.63 9.52
C ALA A 29 -17.36 -11.99 9.82
N GLY A 30 -16.53 -12.52 8.89
CA GLY A 30 -15.87 -13.82 9.07
C GLY A 30 -14.86 -13.82 10.21
N LEU A 31 -14.05 -12.78 10.34
CA LEU A 31 -13.09 -12.65 11.44
C LEU A 31 -13.80 -12.52 12.80
N ALA A 32 -14.84 -11.70 12.87
CA ALA A 32 -15.64 -11.57 14.09
C ALA A 32 -16.27 -12.90 14.50
N ALA A 33 -16.85 -13.65 13.56
CA ALA A 33 -17.41 -14.98 13.79
C ALA A 33 -16.36 -15.99 14.27
N ALA A 34 -15.11 -15.85 13.85
CA ALA A 34 -13.98 -16.68 14.30
C ALA A 34 -13.33 -16.17 15.61
N GLY A 35 -13.88 -15.15 16.28
CA GLY A 35 -13.37 -14.59 17.53
C GLY A 35 -12.13 -13.69 17.34
N LEU A 36 -11.86 -13.23 16.11
CA LEU A 36 -10.74 -12.34 15.80
C LEU A 36 -11.22 -10.88 15.66
N SER A 37 -10.45 -9.95 16.19
CA SER A 37 -10.75 -8.53 16.07
C SER A 37 -10.07 -7.92 14.85
N ALA A 38 -10.82 -7.20 14.02
CA ALA A 38 -10.33 -6.51 12.84
C ALA A 38 -10.04 -5.04 13.12
N SER A 39 -8.91 -4.54 12.62
CA SER A 39 -8.54 -3.13 12.69
C SER A 39 -8.29 -2.60 11.29
N PHE A 40 -9.15 -1.70 10.83
CA PHE A 40 -9.18 -1.20 9.46
C PHE A 40 -8.36 0.08 9.30
N THR A 41 -7.52 0.12 8.29
CA THR A 41 -6.72 1.32 7.94
C THR A 41 -7.43 2.22 6.92
N GLY A 42 -8.43 1.68 6.21
CA GLY A 42 -8.94 2.27 4.97
C GLY A 42 -7.98 2.05 3.79
N PRO A 43 -8.09 2.84 2.71
CA PRO A 43 -7.15 2.75 1.60
C PRO A 43 -5.73 3.06 2.06
N MET A 44 -4.83 2.08 1.91
CA MET A 44 -3.43 2.17 2.34
C MET A 44 -2.55 1.34 1.41
N PRO A 45 -1.33 1.80 1.08
CA PRO A 45 -0.38 1.01 0.31
C PRO A 45 -0.10 -0.35 0.93
N THR A 46 0.11 -1.37 0.09
CA THR A 46 0.47 -2.72 0.53
C THR A 46 1.65 -2.73 1.52
N PRO A 47 2.77 -2.02 1.27
CA PRO A 47 3.86 -1.97 2.24
C PRO A 47 3.50 -1.26 3.56
N ALA A 48 2.52 -0.35 3.54
CA ALA A 48 2.05 0.28 4.77
C ALA A 48 1.31 -0.70 5.68
N VAL A 49 0.49 -1.59 5.11
CA VAL A 49 -0.20 -2.62 5.90
C VAL A 49 0.80 -3.59 6.51
N ALA A 50 1.81 -4.02 5.75
CA ALA A 50 2.90 -4.85 6.26
C ALA A 50 3.64 -4.18 7.44
N TYR A 51 4.00 -2.90 7.29
CA TYR A 51 4.62 -2.09 8.34
C TYR A 51 3.72 -1.97 9.59
N LEU A 52 2.45 -1.64 9.41
CA LEU A 52 1.50 -1.47 10.52
C LEU A 52 1.23 -2.79 11.24
N THR A 53 1.17 -3.92 10.53
CA THR A 53 1.02 -5.26 11.14
C THR A 53 2.11 -5.50 12.17
N ARG A 54 3.37 -5.27 11.81
CA ARG A 54 4.52 -5.39 12.71
C ARG A 54 4.47 -4.38 13.84
N THR A 55 4.20 -3.11 13.53
CA THR A 55 4.25 -2.00 14.50
C THR A 55 3.17 -2.12 15.57
N PHE A 56 1.97 -2.56 15.19
CA PHE A 56 0.87 -2.82 16.12
C PHE A 56 0.94 -4.20 16.78
N ARG A 57 1.95 -5.02 16.45
CA ARG A 57 2.08 -6.41 16.92
C ARG A 57 0.80 -7.20 16.67
N ALA A 58 0.20 -7.01 15.50
CA ALA A 58 -0.97 -7.76 15.09
C ALA A 58 -0.58 -9.20 14.70
N GLU A 59 -1.52 -10.13 14.80
CA GLU A 59 -1.29 -11.53 14.45
C GLU A 59 -1.03 -11.72 12.95
N ALA A 60 -1.72 -10.92 12.13
CA ALA A 60 -1.54 -10.89 10.70
C ALA A 60 -1.98 -9.55 10.10
N GLY A 61 -1.54 -9.29 8.88
CA GLY A 61 -2.04 -8.22 8.01
C GLY A 61 -2.77 -8.80 6.81
N ILE A 62 -3.81 -8.13 6.37
CA ILE A 62 -4.56 -8.48 5.16
C ILE A 62 -4.64 -7.23 4.27
N VAL A 63 -4.33 -7.40 2.99
CA VAL A 63 -4.51 -6.36 1.97
C VAL A 63 -5.49 -6.85 0.91
N ILE A 64 -6.51 -6.05 0.64
CA ILE A 64 -7.48 -6.28 -0.41
C ILE A 64 -7.06 -5.45 -1.62
N SER A 65 -6.41 -6.10 -2.59
CA SER A 65 -5.91 -5.44 -3.81
C SER A 65 -5.53 -6.45 -4.88
N ALA A 66 -5.70 -6.06 -6.15
CA ALA A 66 -5.12 -6.74 -7.31
C ALA A 66 -3.99 -5.90 -7.96
N SER A 67 -3.29 -5.07 -7.16
CA SER A 67 -2.12 -4.28 -7.57
C SER A 67 -2.39 -3.44 -8.84
N HIS A 68 -1.70 -3.74 -9.92
CA HIS A 68 -1.74 -3.00 -11.18
C HIS A 68 -2.88 -3.39 -12.13
N ASN A 69 -3.72 -4.36 -11.75
CA ASN A 69 -4.84 -4.81 -12.57
C ASN A 69 -5.95 -3.74 -12.67
N PRO A 70 -6.85 -3.83 -13.66
CA PRO A 70 -8.03 -2.97 -13.75
C PRO A 70 -8.95 -3.11 -12.52
N PHE A 71 -9.86 -2.15 -12.34
CA PHE A 71 -10.72 -2.06 -11.16
C PHE A 71 -11.62 -3.27 -10.90
N TYR A 72 -12.00 -3.99 -11.93
CA TYR A 72 -12.91 -5.15 -11.84
C TYR A 72 -12.22 -6.41 -11.31
N ASP A 73 -10.90 -6.48 -11.32
CA ASP A 73 -10.14 -7.52 -10.62
C ASP A 73 -9.96 -7.14 -9.15
N ASN A 74 -9.86 -8.14 -8.28
CA ASN A 74 -9.44 -7.95 -6.90
C ASN A 74 -8.74 -9.20 -6.37
N GLY A 75 -8.08 -9.08 -5.22
CA GLY A 75 -7.36 -10.16 -4.58
C GLY A 75 -7.15 -9.90 -3.09
N ILE A 76 -6.67 -10.91 -2.39
CA ILE A 76 -6.35 -10.82 -0.97
C ILE A 76 -4.92 -11.31 -0.76
N LYS A 77 -4.10 -10.47 -0.12
CA LYS A 77 -2.71 -10.76 0.24
C LYS A 77 -2.61 -10.87 1.77
N PHE A 78 -1.86 -11.83 2.26
CA PHE A 78 -1.66 -12.01 3.70
C PHE A 78 -0.23 -11.70 4.11
N PHE A 79 -0.07 -11.10 5.28
CA PHE A 79 1.21 -10.82 5.92
C PHE A 79 1.28 -11.45 7.30
N SER A 80 2.43 -11.99 7.63
CA SER A 80 2.75 -12.51 8.97
C SER A 80 2.87 -11.38 10.00
N ILE A 81 3.02 -11.75 11.25
CA ILE A 81 3.31 -10.82 12.36
C ILE A 81 4.56 -9.96 12.11
N ASP A 82 5.51 -10.46 11.34
CA ASP A 82 6.74 -9.75 10.98
C ASP A 82 6.56 -8.79 9.78
N GLY A 83 5.37 -8.75 9.19
CA GLY A 83 5.07 -7.96 7.99
C GLY A 83 5.64 -8.56 6.70
N THR A 84 5.96 -9.84 6.68
CA THR A 84 6.40 -10.58 5.50
C THR A 84 5.27 -11.41 4.91
N LYS A 85 5.37 -11.78 3.63
CA LYS A 85 4.42 -12.73 3.02
C LYS A 85 4.32 -13.99 3.88
N LEU A 86 3.13 -14.58 3.97
CA LEU A 86 2.96 -15.86 4.67
C LEU A 86 3.75 -16.96 3.93
N PRO A 87 4.28 -17.96 4.68
CA PRO A 87 4.79 -19.18 4.09
C PRO A 87 3.71 -19.93 3.31
N ASP A 88 4.11 -20.61 2.24
CA ASP A 88 3.17 -21.29 1.33
C ASP A 88 2.33 -22.37 2.05
N ASP A 89 2.91 -23.09 3.02
CA ASP A 89 2.19 -24.08 3.85
C ASP A 89 1.07 -23.46 4.70
N VAL A 90 1.21 -22.19 5.10
CA VAL A 90 0.16 -21.46 5.82
C VAL A 90 -0.93 -20.99 4.86
N GLU A 91 -0.59 -20.56 3.65
CA GLU A 91 -1.55 -20.20 2.60
C GLU A 91 -2.38 -21.44 2.20
N GLU A 92 -1.75 -22.59 1.95
CA GLU A 92 -2.43 -23.88 1.71
C GLU A 92 -3.37 -24.28 2.85
N ALA A 93 -2.97 -24.06 4.11
CA ALA A 93 -3.82 -24.35 5.26
C ALA A 93 -5.04 -23.42 5.36
N ILE A 94 -4.92 -22.16 4.90
CA ILE A 94 -6.05 -21.21 4.80
C ILE A 94 -7.01 -21.68 3.70
N GLU A 95 -6.51 -22.05 2.53
CA GLU A 95 -7.33 -22.57 1.43
C GLU A 95 -8.09 -23.85 1.84
N ALA A 96 -7.41 -24.77 2.50
CA ALA A 96 -8.05 -25.99 3.01
C ALA A 96 -9.12 -25.71 4.07
N GLU A 97 -9.00 -24.64 4.84
CA GLU A 97 -10.03 -24.25 5.82
C GLU A 97 -11.28 -23.67 5.15
N MET A 98 -11.16 -23.07 3.95
CA MET A 98 -12.29 -22.52 3.18
C MET A 98 -13.27 -23.61 2.70
N GLU A 99 -12.80 -24.85 2.55
CA GLU A 99 -13.64 -26.00 2.17
C GLU A 99 -14.47 -26.59 3.34
N LYS A 100 -14.23 -26.11 4.57
CA LYS A 100 -14.93 -26.59 5.76
C LYS A 100 -16.22 -25.84 6.01
N GLU A 101 -17.12 -26.46 6.78
CA GLU A 101 -18.33 -25.81 7.25
C GLU A 101 -18.00 -24.60 8.13
N LEU A 102 -18.70 -23.49 7.88
CA LEU A 102 -18.54 -22.26 8.65
C LEU A 102 -19.05 -22.50 10.09
N THR A 103 -18.18 -22.21 11.05
CA THR A 103 -18.49 -22.26 12.49
C THR A 103 -18.38 -20.85 13.08
N CYS A 104 -19.22 -20.56 14.06
CA CYS A 104 -19.18 -19.32 14.80
C CYS A 104 -18.85 -19.62 16.27
N VAL A 105 -18.00 -18.81 16.87
CA VAL A 105 -17.72 -18.88 18.32
C VAL A 105 -18.93 -18.42 19.14
N ASP A 106 -18.94 -18.68 20.44
CA ASP A 106 -19.99 -18.19 21.33
C ASP A 106 -20.05 -16.65 21.35
N SER A 107 -21.24 -16.10 21.57
CA SER A 107 -21.48 -14.63 21.52
C SER A 107 -20.54 -13.81 22.40
N ALA A 108 -20.06 -14.39 23.52
CA ALA A 108 -19.10 -13.73 24.42
C ALA A 108 -17.67 -13.66 23.84
N GLU A 109 -17.36 -14.47 22.83
CA GLU A 109 -16.04 -14.60 22.21
C GLU A 109 -15.94 -13.91 20.85
N LEU A 110 -17.04 -13.34 20.34
CA LEU A 110 -17.05 -12.63 19.06
C LEU A 110 -15.98 -11.52 19.02
N GLY A 111 -15.30 -11.43 17.88
CA GLY A 111 -14.34 -10.35 17.62
C GLY A 111 -15.01 -8.99 17.43
N LYS A 112 -14.21 -7.93 17.53
CA LYS A 112 -14.67 -6.54 17.35
C LYS A 112 -13.94 -5.86 16.19
N ALA A 113 -14.67 -5.02 15.46
CA ALA A 113 -14.11 -4.15 14.45
C ALA A 113 -13.72 -2.79 15.04
N SER A 114 -12.62 -2.21 14.56
CA SER A 114 -12.16 -0.87 14.92
C SER A 114 -11.45 -0.20 13.74
N ARG A 115 -11.33 1.12 13.76
CA ARG A 115 -10.51 1.88 12.78
C ARG A 115 -9.23 2.38 13.42
N ILE A 116 -8.15 2.33 12.64
CA ILE A 116 -6.87 2.97 12.98
C ILE A 116 -6.89 4.35 12.30
N VAL A 117 -7.29 5.37 13.05
CA VAL A 117 -7.50 6.72 12.49
C VAL A 117 -6.20 7.45 12.13
N ASP A 118 -5.08 7.05 12.72
CA ASP A 118 -3.76 7.63 12.53
C ASP A 118 -2.83 6.78 11.63
N ALA A 119 -3.38 5.76 10.95
CA ALA A 119 -2.61 4.85 10.10
C ALA A 119 -1.77 5.59 9.04
N ALA A 120 -2.39 6.55 8.35
CA ALA A 120 -1.73 7.35 7.32
C ALA A 120 -0.54 8.14 7.88
N GLY A 121 -0.74 8.88 8.96
CA GLY A 121 0.31 9.67 9.60
C GLY A 121 1.49 8.82 10.07
N ARG A 122 1.22 7.65 10.65
CA ARG A 122 2.28 6.71 11.07
C ARG A 122 3.13 6.23 9.90
N TYR A 123 2.51 5.92 8.78
CA TYR A 123 3.25 5.45 7.61
C TYR A 123 3.99 6.60 6.91
N ILE A 124 3.42 7.80 6.83
CA ILE A 124 4.10 8.99 6.32
C ILE A 124 5.37 9.27 7.16
N GLU A 125 5.27 9.27 8.50
CA GLU A 125 6.43 9.46 9.38
C GLU A 125 7.48 8.35 9.19
N PHE A 126 7.06 7.10 9.04
CA PHE A 126 7.98 6.00 8.74
C PHE A 126 8.73 6.24 7.42
N CYS A 127 8.03 6.59 6.33
CA CYS A 127 8.66 6.88 5.05
C CYS A 127 9.64 8.04 5.15
N LYS A 128 9.26 9.13 5.80
CA LYS A 128 10.15 10.29 6.03
C LYS A 128 11.38 9.91 6.83
N GLY A 129 11.21 9.05 7.83
CA GLY A 129 12.32 8.57 8.67
C GLY A 129 13.38 7.74 7.94
N THR A 130 13.10 7.28 6.71
CA THR A 130 14.10 6.64 5.84
C THR A 130 14.93 7.63 5.03
N PHE A 131 14.52 8.90 5.00
CA PHE A 131 15.23 9.96 4.28
C PHE A 131 16.31 10.57 5.19
N PRO A 132 17.56 10.74 4.71
CA PRO A 132 18.63 11.31 5.53
C PRO A 132 18.32 12.73 5.99
N ASN A 133 18.49 13.01 7.28
CA ASN A 133 18.17 14.31 7.88
C ASN A 133 19.01 15.47 7.34
N GLU A 134 20.17 15.17 6.76
CA GLU A 134 21.10 16.16 6.18
C GLU A 134 20.67 16.62 4.79
N LEU A 135 19.73 15.89 4.16
CA LEU A 135 19.23 16.19 2.83
C LEU A 135 17.88 16.89 2.90
N SER A 136 17.55 17.60 1.83
CA SER A 136 16.25 18.26 1.65
C SER A 136 15.80 18.15 0.20
N LEU A 137 14.52 17.95 -0.03
CA LEU A 137 13.91 18.04 -1.34
C LEU A 137 13.42 19.44 -1.69
N GLY A 138 13.74 20.45 -0.88
CA GLY A 138 13.20 21.82 -0.99
C GLY A 138 13.51 22.55 -2.32
N THR A 139 14.48 22.07 -3.08
CA THR A 139 14.81 22.63 -4.40
C THR A 139 14.15 21.88 -5.56
N LEU A 140 13.47 20.77 -5.29
CA LEU A 140 12.92 19.89 -6.31
C LEU A 140 11.42 20.14 -6.53
N LYS A 141 11.04 20.19 -7.80
CA LYS A 141 9.67 20.13 -8.28
C LYS A 141 9.37 18.71 -8.77
N VAL A 142 8.46 18.03 -8.11
CA VAL A 142 8.18 16.61 -8.36
C VAL A 142 6.73 16.42 -8.78
N VAL A 143 6.50 15.70 -9.87
CA VAL A 143 5.17 15.20 -10.24
C VAL A 143 5.00 13.81 -9.63
N VAL A 144 3.94 13.61 -8.86
CA VAL A 144 3.64 12.34 -8.20
C VAL A 144 2.32 11.78 -8.72
N ASP A 145 2.39 10.66 -9.41
CA ASP A 145 1.25 9.93 -9.95
C ASP A 145 0.91 8.75 -9.05
N CYS A 146 -0.27 8.81 -8.45
CA CYS A 146 -0.76 7.82 -7.49
C CYS A 146 -1.71 6.79 -8.11
N ALA A 147 -1.84 6.72 -9.44
CA ALA A 147 -2.65 5.73 -10.16
C ALA A 147 -4.14 5.68 -9.72
N HIS A 148 -4.70 6.74 -9.14
CA HIS A 148 -5.97 6.70 -8.41
C HIS A 148 -6.05 5.57 -7.36
N GLY A 149 -4.89 5.09 -6.92
CA GLY A 149 -4.68 3.95 -6.03
C GLY A 149 -4.42 4.35 -4.57
N ALA A 150 -3.97 3.39 -3.79
CA ALA A 150 -3.82 3.47 -2.33
C ALA A 150 -2.84 4.55 -1.85
N THR A 151 -1.93 5.01 -2.72
CA THR A 151 -0.94 6.06 -2.40
C THR A 151 -1.49 7.49 -2.48
N TYR A 152 -2.72 7.71 -2.95
CA TYR A 152 -3.29 9.02 -3.31
C TYR A 152 -3.20 10.07 -2.21
N HIS A 153 -3.30 9.69 -0.95
CA HIS A 153 -3.23 10.58 0.22
C HIS A 153 -1.95 10.39 1.05
N ILE A 154 -1.06 9.47 0.65
CA ILE A 154 0.20 9.18 1.33
C ILE A 154 1.38 9.82 0.59
N ALA A 155 1.65 9.39 -0.65
CA ALA A 155 2.85 9.76 -1.37
C ALA A 155 3.01 11.28 -1.58
N PRO A 156 1.97 12.05 -1.99
CA PRO A 156 2.12 13.50 -2.10
C PRO A 156 2.50 14.17 -0.78
N ASN A 157 2.01 13.67 0.35
CA ASN A 157 2.29 14.23 1.66
C ASN A 157 3.73 13.92 2.12
N VAL A 158 4.22 12.70 1.88
CA VAL A 158 5.62 12.35 2.17
C VAL A 158 6.57 13.34 1.50
N PHE A 159 6.40 13.59 0.19
CA PHE A 159 7.31 14.49 -0.54
C PHE A 159 7.14 15.96 -0.15
N ARG A 160 5.90 16.43 0.12
CA ARG A 160 5.66 17.80 0.62
C ARG A 160 6.32 18.02 1.97
N GLU A 161 6.20 17.07 2.88
CA GLU A 161 6.78 17.18 4.22
C GLU A 161 8.31 17.06 4.21
N LEU A 162 8.91 16.44 3.18
CA LEU A 162 10.35 16.49 2.90
C LEU A 162 10.79 17.77 2.16
N GLY A 163 9.86 18.69 1.91
CA GLY A 163 10.13 20.02 1.37
C GLY A 163 9.92 20.18 -0.14
N ALA A 164 9.61 19.13 -0.90
CA ALA A 164 9.45 19.22 -2.35
C ALA A 164 8.23 20.06 -2.76
N GLN A 165 8.34 20.74 -3.90
CA GLN A 165 7.18 21.29 -4.60
C GLN A 165 6.48 20.16 -5.35
N VAL A 166 5.35 19.67 -4.81
CA VAL A 166 4.64 18.50 -5.33
C VAL A 166 3.46 18.89 -6.22
N ILE A 167 3.44 18.35 -7.42
CA ILE A 167 2.29 18.34 -8.32
C ILE A 167 1.73 16.92 -8.27
N ALA A 168 0.56 16.76 -7.66
CA ALA A 168 -0.10 15.46 -7.55
C ALA A 168 -1.00 15.21 -8.77
N MET A 169 -1.00 13.96 -9.26
CA MET A 169 -1.94 13.45 -10.27
C MET A 169 -2.36 12.02 -9.91
N GLY A 170 -3.44 11.54 -10.52
CA GLY A 170 -3.98 10.22 -10.16
C GLY A 170 -4.41 10.14 -8.68
N CYS A 171 -4.95 11.22 -8.11
CA CYS A 171 -5.29 11.34 -6.69
C CYS A 171 -6.78 11.49 -6.40
N GLU A 172 -7.65 11.24 -7.38
CA GLU A 172 -9.11 11.35 -7.24
C GLU A 172 -9.76 9.97 -7.51
N PRO A 173 -9.62 9.01 -6.59
CA PRO A 173 -10.20 7.68 -6.78
C PRO A 173 -11.73 7.73 -6.71
N ASP A 174 -12.41 7.11 -7.67
CA ASP A 174 -13.87 6.94 -7.69
C ASP A 174 -14.31 5.48 -7.49
N GLY A 175 -13.35 4.58 -7.32
CA GLY A 175 -13.57 3.14 -7.16
C GLY A 175 -13.48 2.34 -8.46
N LEU A 176 -13.48 3.00 -9.61
CA LEU A 176 -13.51 2.39 -10.94
C LEU A 176 -12.31 2.78 -11.81
N ASN A 177 -11.56 3.81 -11.43
CA ASN A 177 -10.51 4.44 -12.22
C ASN A 177 -9.07 4.09 -11.77
N ILE A 178 -8.89 3.13 -10.87
CA ILE A 178 -7.55 2.68 -10.45
C ILE A 178 -6.73 2.15 -11.63
N ASN A 179 -5.49 2.63 -11.79
CA ASN A 179 -4.56 2.29 -12.89
C ASN A 179 -5.06 2.65 -14.31
N GLU A 180 -6.14 3.40 -14.46
CA GLU A 180 -6.70 3.75 -15.77
C GLU A 180 -5.93 4.91 -16.40
N GLU A 181 -5.13 4.62 -17.43
CA GLU A 181 -4.29 5.58 -18.18
C GLU A 181 -3.33 6.41 -17.31
N VAL A 182 -2.99 5.94 -16.12
CA VAL A 182 -2.11 6.58 -15.14
C VAL A 182 -1.27 5.54 -14.40
N GLY A 183 -0.30 6.01 -13.62
CA GLY A 183 0.49 5.20 -12.71
C GLY A 183 1.65 4.46 -13.37
N ALA A 184 2.24 3.52 -12.64
CA ALA A 184 3.46 2.81 -13.06
C ALA A 184 3.27 1.89 -14.29
N THR A 185 2.04 1.53 -14.64
CA THR A 185 1.73 0.72 -15.83
C THR A 185 1.62 1.54 -17.11
N ASP A 186 1.29 2.81 -16.99
CA ASP A 186 1.18 3.74 -18.11
C ASP A 186 1.70 5.14 -17.73
N VAL A 187 2.97 5.37 -17.98
CA VAL A 187 3.64 6.62 -17.60
C VAL A 187 3.49 7.77 -18.60
N ARG A 188 2.73 7.59 -19.70
CA ARG A 188 2.59 8.61 -20.75
C ARG A 188 2.03 9.93 -20.20
N ALA A 189 1.03 9.87 -19.36
CA ALA A 189 0.45 11.05 -18.72
C ALA A 189 1.46 11.74 -17.78
N LEU A 190 2.23 10.96 -17.01
CA LEU A 190 3.30 11.47 -16.15
C LEU A 190 4.41 12.16 -16.97
N GLN A 191 4.87 11.52 -18.07
CA GLN A 191 5.90 12.11 -18.96
C GLN A 191 5.45 13.46 -19.51
N ALA A 192 4.21 13.52 -20.03
CA ALA A 192 3.64 14.78 -20.53
C ALA A 192 3.56 15.85 -19.44
N ARG A 193 3.17 15.45 -18.21
CA ARG A 193 3.04 16.38 -17.09
C ARG A 193 4.39 16.91 -16.61
N VAL A 194 5.41 16.05 -16.52
CA VAL A 194 6.78 16.46 -16.16
C VAL A 194 7.30 17.53 -17.10
N LEU A 195 7.16 17.32 -18.42
CA LEU A 195 7.60 18.29 -19.43
C LEU A 195 6.80 19.60 -19.38
N ALA A 196 5.47 19.51 -19.25
CA ALA A 196 4.61 20.71 -19.20
C ALA A 196 4.89 21.58 -17.98
N GLU A 197 5.12 20.96 -16.84
CA GLU A 197 5.41 21.64 -15.58
C GLU A 197 6.89 22.03 -15.43
N LYS A 198 7.76 21.57 -16.33
CA LYS A 198 9.22 21.67 -16.18
C LYS A 198 9.66 21.15 -14.81
N ALA A 199 9.16 19.97 -14.44
CA ALA A 199 9.50 19.35 -13.19
C ALA A 199 10.86 18.65 -13.28
N ASP A 200 11.55 18.55 -12.15
CA ASP A 200 12.85 17.89 -12.06
C ASP A 200 12.71 16.37 -12.16
N LEU A 201 11.56 15.84 -11.72
CA LEU A 201 11.32 14.40 -11.59
C LEU A 201 9.84 14.09 -11.62
N GLY A 202 9.48 12.97 -12.23
CA GLY A 202 8.19 12.31 -12.10
C GLY A 202 8.32 10.98 -11.37
N ILE A 203 7.33 10.64 -10.54
CA ILE A 203 7.25 9.37 -9.80
C ILE A 203 5.86 8.80 -10.00
N ALA A 204 5.77 7.59 -10.53
CA ALA A 204 4.51 6.86 -10.68
C ALA A 204 4.49 5.61 -9.82
N TYR A 205 3.41 5.42 -9.09
CA TYR A 205 3.09 4.20 -8.34
C TYR A 205 2.06 3.37 -9.10
N ASP A 206 1.94 2.10 -8.76
CA ASP A 206 0.79 1.30 -9.15
C ASP A 206 -0.33 1.36 -8.10
N GLY A 207 -1.45 0.69 -8.37
CA GLY A 207 -2.68 0.83 -7.59
C GLY A 207 -2.55 0.53 -6.10
N ASP A 208 -1.66 -0.36 -5.67
CA ASP A 208 -1.40 -0.66 -4.25
C ASP A 208 -0.04 -0.18 -3.73
N GLY A 209 0.70 0.54 -4.57
CA GLY A 209 1.90 1.26 -4.16
C GLY A 209 3.10 0.38 -3.80
N ASP A 210 3.18 -0.84 -4.35
CA ASP A 210 4.32 -1.73 -4.18
C ASP A 210 5.32 -1.69 -5.37
N ARG A 211 4.99 -0.93 -6.43
CA ARG A 211 5.84 -0.69 -7.60
C ARG A 211 6.05 0.79 -7.83
N VAL A 212 7.19 1.13 -8.42
CA VAL A 212 7.55 2.50 -8.79
C VAL A 212 8.23 2.53 -10.16
N ILE A 213 7.85 3.53 -10.95
CA ILE A 213 8.55 3.96 -12.16
C ILE A 213 8.83 5.44 -12.02
N MET A 214 9.99 5.89 -12.51
CA MET A 214 10.34 7.30 -12.49
C MET A 214 10.42 7.88 -13.90
N VAL A 215 10.36 9.20 -14.00
CA VAL A 215 10.52 9.96 -15.24
C VAL A 215 11.48 11.10 -14.95
N ASP A 216 12.53 11.26 -15.78
CA ASP A 216 13.47 12.34 -15.64
C ASP A 216 12.92 13.68 -16.17
N HIS A 217 13.66 14.77 -15.98
CA HIS A 217 13.28 16.11 -16.41
C HIS A 217 13.15 16.29 -17.94
N GLU A 218 13.70 15.35 -18.73
CA GLU A 218 13.57 15.30 -20.19
C GLU A 218 12.37 14.46 -20.66
N GLY A 219 11.62 13.89 -19.73
CA GLY A 219 10.47 13.02 -20.01
C GLY A 219 10.84 11.56 -20.30
N ASN A 220 12.10 11.15 -20.08
CA ASN A 220 12.50 9.77 -20.29
C ASN A 220 12.08 8.90 -19.10
N LYS A 221 11.57 7.71 -19.42
CA LYS A 221 11.24 6.70 -18.40
C LYS A 221 12.53 6.16 -17.77
N VAL A 222 12.55 6.09 -16.44
CA VAL A 222 13.57 5.42 -15.61
C VAL A 222 12.91 4.22 -14.96
N ASP A 223 13.28 3.04 -15.38
CA ASP A 223 12.69 1.78 -14.92
C ASP A 223 13.33 1.23 -13.64
N GLY A 224 12.79 0.09 -13.16
CA GLY A 224 13.25 -0.54 -11.93
C GLY A 224 14.74 -0.93 -11.95
N ASP A 225 15.26 -1.41 -13.08
CA ASP A 225 16.66 -1.80 -13.20
C ASP A 225 17.59 -0.59 -13.12
N GLN A 226 17.19 0.52 -13.73
CA GLN A 226 17.91 1.80 -13.64
C GLN A 226 17.88 2.37 -12.23
N ILE A 227 16.73 2.30 -11.54
CA ILE A 227 16.60 2.71 -10.13
C ILE A 227 17.51 1.87 -9.24
N LEU A 228 17.49 0.55 -9.39
CA LEU A 228 18.38 -0.37 -8.66
C LEU A 228 19.85 -0.08 -8.92
N TYR A 229 20.21 0.22 -10.16
CA TYR A 229 21.59 0.61 -10.50
C TYR A 229 22.01 1.90 -9.78
N ILE A 230 21.12 2.92 -9.72
CA ILE A 230 21.39 4.19 -9.02
C ILE A 230 21.63 3.91 -7.53
N ILE A 231 20.76 3.13 -6.90
CA ILE A 231 20.86 2.77 -5.47
C ILE A 231 22.15 2.01 -5.20
N ALA A 232 22.44 0.96 -5.99
CA ALA A 232 23.63 0.14 -5.82
C ALA A 232 24.92 0.95 -6.00
N ARG A 233 24.95 1.82 -7.02
CA ARG A 233 26.11 2.70 -7.28
C ARG A 233 26.37 3.65 -6.12
N GLU A 234 25.31 4.23 -5.55
CA GLU A 234 25.45 5.14 -4.41
C GLU A 234 25.88 4.38 -3.15
N GLY A 235 25.33 3.20 -2.89
CA GLY A 235 25.76 2.35 -1.78
C GLY A 235 27.24 1.98 -1.84
N LEU A 236 27.77 1.70 -3.05
CA LEU A 236 29.20 1.41 -3.26
C LEU A 236 30.11 2.64 -3.06
N ARG A 237 29.56 3.87 -3.16
CA ARG A 237 30.34 5.10 -2.90
C ARG A 237 30.44 5.44 -1.41
N GLN A 238 29.46 4.99 -0.65
CA GLN A 238 29.42 5.25 0.80
C GLN A 238 30.18 4.18 1.61
N GLY A 239 30.63 3.06 0.99
CA GLY A 239 31.44 1.97 1.57
C GLY A 239 30.56 0.89 2.13
#